data_c8d50107ef01598123872b9bb1704d83
#
_entry.id   c8d50107ef01598123872b9bb1704d83
#
_cell.length_a   1.000
_cell.length_b   1.000
_cell.length_c   1.000
_cell.angle_alpha   90.00
_cell.angle_beta   90.00
_cell.angle_gamma   90.00
#
_symmetry.space_group_name_H-M   'P 1'
#
loop_
_entity.id
_entity.type
_entity.pdbx_description
1 polymer ?
#
loop_
_entity_poly.entity_id
_entity_poly.type
_entity_poly.pdbx_seq_one_letter_code
_entity_poly.pdbx_strand_id
1 'polypeptide(L)'
;MKRFDVYLVNLDPTVGHEIKKSRPCLIISPDELNRYISTVIVAPMTTKGRTYPTRIPCIFQNKKGQIILDQVRTVDKSRLVKRLGKIDLDTQKEVFTVLTSLFSE
;
A
#
# COMPACT_ATOMS: atom_id res chain seq x y z
N MET A 1 9.88 -9.87 3.89
CA MET A 1 9.04 -8.78 3.35
C MET A 1 9.46 -8.47 1.93
N LYS A 2 8.52 -8.56 1.01
CA LYS A 2 8.79 -8.33 -0.41
C LYS A 2 7.84 -7.31 -1.00
N ARG A 3 8.26 -6.65 -2.08
CA ARG A 3 7.38 -5.76 -2.83
C ARG A 3 6.12 -6.52 -3.22
N PHE A 4 4.97 -5.87 -3.07
CA PHE A 4 3.62 -6.39 -3.33
C PHE A 4 3.08 -7.38 -2.29
N ASP A 5 3.85 -7.65 -1.23
CA ASP A 5 3.25 -8.24 -0.03
C ASP A 5 2.27 -7.24 0.58
N VAL A 6 1.25 -7.77 1.24
CA VAL A 6 0.29 -6.98 2.00
C VAL A 6 0.53 -7.24 3.47
N TYR A 7 0.73 -6.18 4.23
CA TYR A 7 0.95 -6.24 5.68
C TYR A 7 -0.13 -5.44 6.41
N LEU A 8 -0.49 -5.90 7.59
CA LEU A 8 -1.22 -5.06 8.53
C LEU A 8 -0.24 -4.06 9.12
N VAL A 9 -0.53 -2.77 8.97
CA VAL A 9 0.37 -1.68 9.37
C VAL A 9 -0.36 -0.71 10.28
N ASN A 10 0.28 -0.33 11.37
CA ASN A 10 -0.23 0.74 12.24
C ASN A 10 0.14 2.09 11.63
N LEU A 11 -0.84 2.82 11.14
CA LEU A 11 -0.64 4.09 10.45
C LEU A 11 -0.73 5.30 11.38
N ASP A 12 -1.26 5.13 12.59
CA ASP A 12 -1.36 6.25 13.53
C ASP A 12 -0.01 6.62 14.15
N PRO A 13 0.21 7.91 14.47
CA PRO A 13 -0.72 9.02 14.33
C PRO A 13 -0.81 9.56 12.90
N THR A 14 -2.01 10.02 12.53
CA THR A 14 -2.29 10.63 11.22
C THR A 14 -3.02 11.94 11.41
N VAL A 15 -3.13 12.74 10.34
CA VAL A 15 -3.74 14.06 10.37
C VAL A 15 -4.82 14.17 9.30
N GLY A 16 -5.96 14.72 9.69
CA GLY A 16 -7.04 15.09 8.76
C GLY A 16 -7.57 13.92 7.94
N HIS A 17 -7.44 14.02 6.62
CA HIS A 17 -7.98 13.04 5.68
C HIS A 17 -7.04 11.88 5.36
N GLU A 18 -5.89 11.79 6.02
CA GLU A 18 -5.03 10.62 5.88
C GLU A 18 -5.74 9.38 6.39
N ILE A 19 -5.51 8.25 5.72
CA ILE A 19 -6.03 6.96 6.18
C ILE A 19 -5.34 6.59 7.49
N LYS A 20 -6.13 6.23 8.49
CA LYS A 20 -5.67 6.07 9.86
C LYS A 20 -5.93 4.69 10.42
N LYS A 21 -5.46 4.44 11.64
CA LYS A 21 -5.56 3.17 12.38
C LYS A 21 -4.68 2.10 11.75
N SER A 22 -4.89 0.86 12.14
CA SER A 22 -4.23 -0.28 11.53
C SER A 22 -5.01 -0.71 10.31
N ARG A 23 -4.33 -0.79 9.17
CA ARG A 23 -4.94 -1.12 7.88
C ARG A 23 -4.05 -2.08 7.12
N PRO A 24 -4.63 -2.92 6.26
CA PRO A 24 -3.82 -3.57 5.25
C PRO A 24 -3.13 -2.53 4.38
N CYS A 25 -1.86 -2.73 4.15
CA CYS A 25 -1.07 -1.85 3.28
C CYS A 25 -0.24 -2.69 2.34
N LEU A 26 -0.15 -2.22 1.10
CA LEU A 26 0.67 -2.84 0.08
C LEU A 26 2.11 -2.34 0.21
N ILE A 27 3.07 -3.25 0.23
CA ILE A 27 4.49 -2.88 0.22
C ILE A 27 4.85 -2.45 -1.20
N ILE A 28 5.27 -1.21 -1.35
CA ILE A 28 5.61 -0.60 -2.64
C ILE A 28 7.11 -0.58 -2.89
N SER A 29 7.90 -0.41 -1.82
CA SER A 29 9.35 -0.30 -1.95
C SER A 29 9.97 -1.58 -2.46
N PRO A 30 11.06 -1.49 -3.26
CA PRO A 30 11.71 -2.66 -3.83
C PRO A 30 12.37 -3.53 -2.77
N ASP A 31 12.50 -4.81 -3.08
CA ASP A 31 13.05 -5.82 -2.17
C ASP A 31 14.42 -5.43 -1.62
N GLU A 32 15.23 -4.81 -2.45
CA GLU A 32 16.58 -4.39 -2.07
C GLU A 32 16.53 -3.37 -0.94
N LEU A 33 15.67 -2.35 -1.05
CA LEU A 33 15.50 -1.38 0.03
C LEU A 33 14.88 -2.02 1.27
N ASN A 34 13.89 -2.88 1.06
CA ASN A 34 13.20 -3.56 2.16
C ASN A 34 14.15 -4.40 3.01
N ARG A 35 15.23 -4.88 2.40
CA ARG A 35 16.21 -5.73 3.08
C ARG A 35 17.18 -4.93 3.94
N TYR A 36 17.56 -3.73 3.51
CA TYR A 36 18.71 -3.03 4.08
C TYR A 36 18.39 -1.80 4.90
N ILE A 37 17.22 -1.19 4.75
CA ILE A 37 16.88 0.03 5.49
C ILE A 37 15.75 -0.23 6.50
N SER A 38 15.67 0.65 7.50
CA SER A 38 14.74 0.49 8.63
C SER A 38 13.32 0.95 8.32
N THR A 39 13.11 1.54 7.16
CA THR A 39 11.80 2.03 6.72
C THR A 39 11.31 1.26 5.51
N VAL A 40 10.03 1.39 5.23
CA VAL A 40 9.39 0.75 4.09
C VAL A 40 8.35 1.71 3.53
N ILE A 41 8.19 1.69 2.20
CA ILE A 41 7.17 2.53 1.53
C ILE A 41 5.93 1.68 1.32
N VAL A 42 4.79 2.17 1.76
CA VAL A 42 3.52 1.43 1.71
C VAL A 42 2.41 2.29 1.10
N ALA A 43 1.43 1.61 0.52
CA ALA A 43 0.19 2.22 0.07
C ALA A 43 -0.96 1.61 0.86
N PRO A 44 -1.76 2.42 1.57
CA PRO A 44 -2.86 1.87 2.36
C PRO A 44 -3.97 1.31 1.46
N MET A 45 -4.68 0.33 1.99
CA MET A 45 -5.83 -0.28 1.33
C MET A 45 -7.07 -0.04 2.17
N THR A 46 -8.21 0.18 1.52
CA THR A 46 -9.47 0.44 2.21
C THR A 46 -10.63 -0.19 1.44
N THR A 47 -11.68 -0.57 2.17
CA THR A 47 -12.94 -1.02 1.57
C THR A 47 -13.88 0.16 1.27
N LYS A 48 -13.51 1.36 1.71
CA LYS A 48 -14.29 2.58 1.53
C LYS A 48 -13.47 3.58 0.72
N GLY A 49 -14.16 4.51 0.09
CA GLY A 49 -13.49 5.59 -0.61
C GLY A 49 -14.09 5.84 -1.98
N ARG A 50 -13.72 6.99 -2.54
CA ARG A 50 -14.17 7.40 -3.85
C ARG A 50 -13.27 6.82 -4.94
N THR A 51 -13.81 6.71 -6.12
CA THR A 51 -13.06 6.28 -7.29
C THR A 51 -12.23 7.44 -7.84
N TYR A 52 -10.92 7.25 -7.90
CA TYR A 52 -9.98 8.18 -8.52
C TYR A 52 -8.99 7.40 -9.36
N PRO A 53 -8.36 8.01 -10.39
CA PRO A 53 -7.36 7.31 -11.21
C PRO A 53 -6.17 6.76 -10.43
N THR A 54 -5.85 7.37 -9.27
CA THR A 54 -4.74 6.94 -8.41
C THR A 54 -5.13 5.85 -7.43
N ARG A 55 -6.37 5.38 -7.47
CA ARG A 55 -6.88 4.35 -6.57
C ARG A 55 -7.26 3.12 -7.37
N ILE A 56 -6.65 2.01 -7.05
CA ILE A 56 -6.78 0.78 -7.84
C ILE A 56 -7.77 -0.14 -7.16
N PRO A 57 -8.89 -0.48 -7.84
CA PRO A 57 -9.81 -1.49 -7.32
C PRO A 57 -9.11 -2.82 -7.20
N CYS A 58 -9.35 -3.53 -6.11
CA CYS A 58 -8.78 -4.86 -5.93
C CYS A 58 -9.71 -5.71 -5.07
N ILE A 59 -9.54 -7.02 -5.18
CA ILE A 59 -10.19 -7.98 -4.29
C ILE A 59 -9.06 -8.64 -3.49
N PHE A 60 -9.10 -8.47 -2.16
CA PHE A 60 -8.11 -9.06 -1.29
C PHE A 60 -8.82 -9.75 -0.12
N GLN A 61 -8.48 -11.02 0.11
CA GLN A 61 -9.13 -11.84 1.15
C GLN A 61 -10.66 -11.81 1.02
N ASN A 62 -11.15 -11.96 -0.22
CA ASN A 62 -12.58 -11.97 -0.57
C ASN A 62 -13.32 -10.66 -0.30
N LYS A 63 -12.60 -9.57 -0.08
CA LYS A 63 -13.19 -8.25 0.13
C LYS A 63 -12.83 -7.32 -1.03
N LYS A 64 -13.82 -6.63 -1.56
CA LYS A 64 -13.61 -5.57 -2.54
C LYS A 64 -13.09 -4.34 -1.83
N GLY A 65 -12.06 -3.73 -2.39
CA GLY A 65 -11.48 -2.52 -1.83
C GLY A 65 -10.66 -1.79 -2.86
N GLN A 66 -9.82 -0.89 -2.38
CA GLN A 66 -8.95 -0.07 -3.22
C GLN A 66 -7.57 0.02 -2.60
N ILE A 67 -6.56 0.10 -3.46
CA ILE A 67 -5.20 0.47 -3.08
C ILE A 67 -5.07 1.98 -3.33
N ILE A 68 -4.73 2.74 -2.30
CA ILE A 68 -4.74 4.20 -2.33
C ILE A 68 -3.34 4.71 -2.62
N LEU A 69 -2.98 4.80 -3.89
CA LEU A 69 -1.63 5.20 -4.28
C LEU A 69 -1.35 6.68 -4.06
N ASP A 70 -2.38 7.52 -3.99
CA ASP A 70 -2.20 8.94 -3.66
C ASP A 70 -1.87 9.17 -2.17
N GLN A 71 -1.95 8.15 -1.33
CA GLN A 71 -1.54 8.23 0.07
C GLN A 71 -0.34 7.33 0.39
N VAL A 72 0.48 7.06 -0.60
CA VAL A 72 1.73 6.33 -0.41
C VAL A 72 2.60 7.07 0.62
N ARG A 73 3.19 6.32 1.55
CA ARG A 73 4.00 6.92 2.60
C ARG A 73 5.09 5.97 3.08
N THR A 74 6.11 6.55 3.68
CA THR A 74 7.18 5.81 4.33
C THR A 74 6.83 5.61 5.80
N VAL A 75 6.97 4.39 6.28
CA VAL A 75 6.78 4.07 7.70
C VAL A 75 7.99 3.30 8.22
N ASP A 76 8.24 3.41 9.52
CA ASP A 76 9.23 2.57 10.18
C ASP A 76 8.75 1.11 10.17
N LYS A 77 9.69 0.19 10.01
CA LYS A 77 9.34 -1.25 9.99
C LYS A 77 8.67 -1.73 11.28
N SER A 78 8.91 -1.05 12.40
CA SER A 78 8.24 -1.37 13.67
C SER A 78 6.72 -1.20 13.62
N ARG A 79 6.20 -0.48 12.62
CA ARG A 79 4.76 -0.31 12.44
C ARG A 79 4.10 -1.50 11.73
N LEU A 80 4.87 -2.42 11.18
CA LEU A 80 4.34 -3.61 10.53
C LEU A 80 3.96 -4.64 11.59
N VAL A 81 2.69 -5.06 11.57
CA VAL A 81 2.15 -5.98 12.58
C VAL A 81 2.31 -7.44 12.12
N LYS A 82 1.81 -7.74 10.91
CA LYS A 82 1.93 -9.10 10.35
C LYS A 82 1.68 -9.10 8.85
N ARG A 83 2.22 -10.11 8.17
CA ARG A 83 1.96 -10.33 6.76
C ARG A 83 0.57 -10.91 6.58
N LEU A 84 -0.20 -10.37 5.64
CA LEU A 84 -1.55 -10.84 5.32
C LEU A 84 -1.60 -11.64 4.02
N GLY A 85 -0.68 -11.41 3.10
CA GLY A 85 -0.67 -12.06 1.80
C GLY A 85 0.07 -11.23 0.77
N LYS A 86 -0.34 -11.35 -0.48
CA LYS A 86 0.16 -10.50 -1.57
C LYS A 86 -0.93 -10.30 -2.62
N ILE A 87 -0.77 -9.28 -3.45
CA ILE A 87 -1.71 -9.03 -4.55
C ILE A 87 -1.32 -9.85 -5.78
N ASP A 88 -2.30 -10.07 -6.67
CA ASP A 88 -2.09 -10.85 -7.89
C ASP A 88 -1.28 -10.08 -8.94
N LEU A 89 -0.82 -10.79 -9.97
CA LEU A 89 0.04 -10.20 -11.01
C LEU A 89 -0.65 -9.08 -11.79
N ASP A 90 -1.92 -9.22 -12.09
CA ASP A 90 -2.63 -8.18 -12.85
C ASP A 90 -2.74 -6.90 -12.03
N THR A 91 -3.03 -7.01 -10.75
CA THR A 91 -3.07 -5.86 -9.84
C THR A 91 -1.68 -5.23 -9.69
N GLN A 92 -0.63 -6.05 -9.60
CA GLN A 92 0.75 -5.56 -9.57
C GLN A 92 1.09 -4.68 -10.79
N LYS A 93 0.68 -5.13 -11.99
CA LYS A 93 0.90 -4.37 -13.22
C LYS A 93 0.17 -3.05 -13.21
N GLU A 94 -1.08 -3.03 -12.75
CA GLU A 94 -1.84 -1.79 -12.61
C GLU A 94 -1.17 -0.82 -11.63
N VAL A 95 -0.67 -1.33 -10.51
CA VAL A 95 0.03 -0.52 -9.53
C VAL A 95 1.25 0.15 -10.16
N PHE A 96 2.08 -0.60 -10.90
CA PHE A 96 3.23 -0.01 -11.59
C PHE A 96 2.81 1.04 -12.61
N THR A 97 1.79 0.78 -13.39
CA THR A 97 1.30 1.73 -14.40
C THR A 97 0.87 3.03 -13.74
N VAL A 98 0.09 2.96 -12.68
CA VAL A 98 -0.41 4.15 -11.99
C VAL A 98 0.72 4.89 -11.26
N LEU A 99 1.63 4.18 -10.59
CA LEU A 99 2.77 4.82 -9.94
C LEU A 99 3.66 5.55 -10.95
N THR A 100 3.92 4.93 -12.09
CA THR A 100 4.70 5.57 -13.15
C THR A 100 4.00 6.84 -13.64
N SER A 101 2.70 6.78 -13.87
CA SER A 101 1.92 7.94 -14.28
C SER A 101 1.91 9.05 -13.22
N LEU A 102 1.74 8.66 -11.95
CA LEU A 102 1.66 9.60 -10.84
C LEU A 102 2.95 10.41 -10.67
N PHE A 103 4.11 9.82 -10.93
CA PHE A 103 5.40 10.45 -10.76
C PHE A 103 6.06 10.88 -12.07
N SER A 104 5.33 10.83 -13.17
CA SER A 104 5.78 11.33 -14.46
C SER A 104 5.37 12.78 -14.68
N GLU A 105 6.13 13.46 -15.48
CA GLU A 105 5.77 14.82 -15.91
C GLU A 105 4.68 14.81 -16.97
#